data_4b187e567a02ba638208e6140ea06273
#
_entry.id   4b187e567a02ba638208e6140ea06273
#
_cell.length_a   1.000
_cell.length_b   1.000
_cell.length_c   1.000
_cell.angle_alpha   90.00
_cell.angle_beta   90.00
_cell.angle_gamma   90.00
#
_symmetry.space_group_name_H-M   'P 1'
#
loop_
_entity.id
_entity.type
_entity.pdbx_description
1 polymer ?
#
loop_
_entity_poly.entity_id
_entity_poly.type
_entity_poly.pdbx_seq_one_letter_code
_entity_poly.pdbx_strand_id
1 'polypeptide(L)'
;WFFPADSVENVAEYDSTIFKYKPAVIARAENNGIFIAQNLKPIPYRVYAVQDKNDNQMYEPGSDQVGFLEKSYNPAEMPDFAMWYDSIRQYVTAEPQLYLRMFTDKAFRRQLLSQTERPLQHKAMLYFGAAHPRIERIRFDSIPEDRVIVDPQTVGRDTIALWFNMPSSALPDTIKGEITYFKHDTVNVLQEVTEPLKLSWRLIETKEQEREREKLERDR
;
A
#
# COMPACT_ATOMS: atom_id res chain seq x y z
N TRP A 1 11.00 -16.80 -7.03
CA TRP A 1 10.40 -16.18 -8.21
C TRP A 1 11.50 -15.58 -9.09
N PHE A 2 11.49 -15.91 -10.36
CA PHE A 2 12.47 -15.47 -11.35
C PHE A 2 11.77 -14.64 -12.41
N PHE A 3 12.15 -13.37 -12.48
CA PHE A 3 11.61 -12.41 -13.44
C PHE A 3 12.67 -12.13 -14.51
N PRO A 4 12.40 -12.34 -15.82
CA PRO A 4 13.33 -12.06 -16.89
C PRO A 4 13.77 -10.59 -16.89
N ALA A 5 15.05 -10.34 -17.13
CA ALA A 5 15.64 -9.01 -17.12
C ALA A 5 16.51 -8.74 -18.39
N ASP A 6 16.35 -9.54 -19.42
CA ASP A 6 17.12 -9.48 -20.66
C ASP A 6 16.68 -8.38 -21.62
N SER A 7 15.42 -7.91 -21.50
CA SER A 7 14.81 -6.94 -22.41
C SER A 7 14.32 -5.67 -21.71
N VAL A 8 14.87 -5.36 -20.53
CA VAL A 8 14.41 -4.25 -19.70
C VAL A 8 15.14 -2.96 -20.12
N GLU A 9 14.39 -2.01 -20.69
CA GLU A 9 14.93 -0.69 -21.07
C GLU A 9 15.18 0.22 -19.86
N ASN A 10 14.24 0.25 -18.92
CA ASN A 10 14.33 1.04 -17.69
C ASN A 10 14.36 0.13 -16.46
N VAL A 11 15.56 -0.18 -16.00
CA VAL A 11 15.79 -1.11 -14.88
C VAL A 11 15.17 -0.58 -13.57
N ALA A 12 15.27 0.72 -13.30
CA ALA A 12 14.76 1.30 -12.06
C ALA A 12 13.21 1.25 -11.99
N GLU A 13 12.55 1.49 -13.11
CA GLU A 13 11.10 1.38 -13.22
C GLU A 13 10.65 -0.08 -13.10
N TYR A 14 11.35 -0.98 -13.78
CA TYR A 14 11.07 -2.42 -13.70
C TYR A 14 11.22 -2.94 -12.29
N ASP A 15 12.32 -2.63 -11.60
CA ASP A 15 12.56 -3.06 -10.23
C ASP A 15 11.50 -2.49 -9.25
N SER A 16 11.02 -1.27 -9.46
CA SER A 16 9.99 -0.65 -8.63
C SER A 16 8.59 -1.24 -8.85
N THR A 17 8.35 -1.87 -9.99
CA THR A 17 7.05 -2.41 -10.39
C THR A 17 7.06 -3.91 -10.63
N ILE A 18 8.13 -4.60 -10.23
CA ILE A 18 8.39 -6.00 -10.62
C ILE A 18 7.26 -6.95 -10.21
N PHE A 19 6.64 -6.72 -9.07
CA PHE A 19 5.53 -7.54 -8.59
C PHE A 19 4.20 -7.32 -9.34
N LYS A 20 4.14 -6.38 -10.28
CA LYS A 20 3.04 -6.30 -11.27
C LYS A 20 3.15 -7.39 -12.34
N TYR A 21 4.34 -7.92 -12.56
CA TYR A 21 4.59 -8.92 -13.58
C TYR A 21 4.51 -10.32 -12.96
N LYS A 22 4.14 -11.29 -13.78
CA LYS A 22 4.22 -12.69 -13.38
C LYS A 22 5.67 -13.17 -13.51
N PRO A 23 6.21 -13.90 -12.53
CA PRO A 23 7.50 -14.54 -12.67
C PRO A 23 7.46 -15.58 -13.79
N ALA A 24 8.55 -15.68 -14.54
CA ALA A 24 8.66 -16.70 -15.58
C ALA A 24 8.84 -18.11 -14.99
N VAL A 25 9.51 -18.20 -13.84
CA VAL A 25 9.70 -19.46 -13.11
C VAL A 25 9.45 -19.23 -11.61
N ILE A 26 8.72 -20.14 -11.01
CA ILE A 26 8.51 -20.22 -9.56
C ILE A 26 9.11 -21.52 -9.08
N ALA A 27 10.10 -21.45 -8.19
CA ALA A 27 10.62 -22.57 -7.44
C ALA A 27 10.10 -22.48 -6.00
N ARG A 28 9.60 -23.59 -5.46
CA ARG A 28 9.17 -23.65 -4.04
C ARG A 28 10.33 -24.15 -3.19
N ALA A 29 10.56 -23.45 -2.09
CA ALA A 29 11.52 -23.89 -1.09
C ALA A 29 10.90 -24.98 -0.20
N GLU A 30 11.72 -25.97 0.18
CA GLU A 30 11.37 -26.93 1.19
C GLU A 30 11.47 -26.32 2.62
N ASN A 31 11.05 -27.09 3.64
CA ASN A 31 11.07 -26.65 5.04
C ASN A 31 12.46 -26.27 5.56
N ASN A 32 13.50 -26.80 4.94
CA ASN A 32 14.92 -26.51 5.26
C ASN A 32 15.44 -25.24 4.54
N GLY A 33 14.58 -24.55 3.74
CA GLY A 33 14.92 -23.38 2.97
C GLY A 33 15.64 -23.63 1.64
N ILE A 34 15.87 -24.91 1.27
CA ILE A 34 16.48 -25.26 0.00
C ILE A 34 15.43 -25.21 -1.11
N PHE A 35 15.80 -24.64 -2.25
CA PHE A 35 14.97 -24.64 -3.46
C PHE A 35 15.81 -24.99 -4.69
N ILE A 36 15.17 -25.57 -5.69
CA ILE A 36 15.77 -25.88 -6.98
C ILE A 36 14.92 -25.25 -8.07
N ALA A 37 15.51 -24.32 -8.80
CA ALA A 37 14.87 -23.74 -9.97
C ALA A 37 15.27 -24.53 -11.21
N GLN A 38 14.29 -25.07 -11.91
CA GLN A 38 14.49 -25.86 -13.13
C GLN A 38 14.02 -25.09 -14.37
N ASN A 39 14.56 -25.48 -15.53
CA ASN A 39 14.15 -24.95 -16.84
C ASN A 39 14.33 -23.41 -16.99
N LEU A 40 15.32 -22.84 -16.30
CA LEU A 40 15.70 -21.46 -16.52
C LEU A 40 16.34 -21.31 -17.91
N LYS A 41 15.94 -20.30 -18.66
CA LYS A 41 16.61 -19.88 -19.90
C LYS A 41 17.97 -19.25 -19.56
N PRO A 42 18.96 -19.31 -20.49
CA PRO A 42 20.26 -18.67 -20.27
C PRO A 42 20.20 -17.14 -20.47
N ILE A 43 19.40 -16.45 -19.66
CA ILE A 43 19.17 -15.01 -19.68
C ILE A 43 19.28 -14.45 -18.26
N PRO A 44 19.53 -13.15 -18.08
CA PRO A 44 19.50 -12.52 -16.77
C PRO A 44 18.09 -12.55 -16.15
N TYR A 45 18.04 -12.77 -14.82
CA TYR A 45 16.82 -12.73 -14.02
C TYR A 45 16.99 -11.81 -12.80
N ARG A 46 15.92 -11.12 -12.43
CA ARG A 46 15.72 -10.62 -11.08
C ARG A 46 15.14 -11.76 -10.23
N VAL A 47 15.76 -12.04 -9.09
CA VAL A 47 15.39 -13.17 -8.25
C VAL A 47 14.89 -12.69 -6.91
N TYR A 48 13.68 -13.14 -6.56
CA TYR A 48 13.03 -12.84 -5.30
C TYR A 48 12.59 -14.13 -4.60
N ALA A 49 12.84 -14.22 -3.31
CA ALA A 49 12.18 -15.18 -2.45
C ALA A 49 10.99 -14.47 -1.77
N VAL A 50 9.83 -15.08 -1.77
CA VAL A 50 8.61 -14.52 -1.17
C VAL A 50 7.97 -15.58 -0.29
N GLN A 51 7.68 -15.23 0.96
CA GLN A 51 6.84 -16.06 1.82
C GLN A 51 5.38 -15.65 1.58
N ASP A 52 4.79 -16.24 0.55
CA ASP A 52 3.40 -16.05 0.17
C ASP A 52 2.52 -16.88 1.11
N LYS A 53 1.94 -16.23 2.12
CA LYS A 53 1.19 -16.90 3.19
C LYS A 53 -0.18 -17.39 2.78
N ASN A 54 -0.76 -16.77 1.78
CA ASN A 54 -2.11 -17.04 1.28
C ASN A 54 -2.12 -17.75 -0.09
N ASP A 55 -0.94 -18.08 -0.63
CA ASP A 55 -0.71 -18.78 -1.91
C ASP A 55 -1.41 -18.08 -3.11
N ASN A 56 -1.42 -16.74 -3.06
CA ASN A 56 -2.04 -15.91 -4.10
C ASN A 56 -1.06 -15.48 -5.21
N GLN A 57 0.21 -15.83 -5.09
CA GLN A 57 1.32 -15.46 -5.98
C GLN A 57 1.51 -13.94 -6.10
N MET A 58 1.18 -13.22 -5.04
CA MET A 58 1.38 -11.79 -4.91
C MET A 58 2.25 -11.52 -3.69
N TYR A 59 3.07 -10.49 -3.76
CA TYR A 59 3.80 -9.98 -2.59
C TYR A 59 2.99 -8.92 -1.88
N GLU A 60 2.74 -9.12 -0.59
CA GLU A 60 2.02 -8.18 0.26
C GLU A 60 2.99 -7.53 1.27
N PRO A 61 3.50 -6.31 0.99
CA PRO A 61 4.40 -5.61 1.89
C PRO A 61 3.81 -5.46 3.30
N GLY A 62 4.65 -5.66 4.31
CA GLY A 62 4.25 -5.59 5.71
C GLY A 62 3.69 -6.88 6.30
N SER A 63 3.11 -7.77 5.49
CA SER A 63 2.64 -9.11 5.91
C SER A 63 3.59 -10.21 5.50
N ASP A 64 4.06 -10.18 4.27
CA ASP A 64 4.93 -11.20 3.72
C ASP A 64 6.40 -10.90 3.97
N GLN A 65 7.20 -11.96 4.03
CA GLN A 65 8.64 -11.81 3.99
C GLN A 65 9.12 -11.84 2.54
N VAL A 66 10.12 -11.04 2.26
CA VAL A 66 10.78 -10.98 0.95
C VAL A 66 12.29 -11.07 1.12
N GLY A 67 12.95 -11.68 0.16
CA GLY A 67 14.39 -11.64 -0.01
C GLY A 67 14.71 -11.44 -1.48
N PHE A 68 15.80 -10.76 -1.80
CA PHE A 68 16.17 -10.50 -3.18
C PHE A 68 17.68 -10.48 -3.37
N LEU A 69 18.12 -10.59 -4.61
CA LEU A 69 19.49 -10.36 -5.02
C LEU A 69 19.62 -8.92 -5.53
N GLU A 70 20.66 -8.21 -5.10
CA GLU A 70 20.98 -6.87 -5.59
C GLU A 70 21.33 -6.86 -7.07
N LYS A 71 21.98 -7.93 -7.53
CA LYS A 71 22.39 -8.10 -8.94
C LYS A 71 21.48 -9.12 -9.63
N SER A 72 21.33 -8.96 -10.94
CA SER A 72 20.68 -9.98 -11.77
C SER A 72 21.48 -11.29 -11.73
N TYR A 73 20.79 -12.39 -11.73
CA TYR A 73 21.34 -13.74 -11.82
C TYR A 73 21.20 -14.23 -13.25
N ASN A 74 22.31 -14.69 -13.85
CA ASN A 74 22.29 -15.31 -15.17
C ASN A 74 22.77 -16.76 -15.05
N PRO A 75 21.92 -17.76 -15.32
CA PRO A 75 22.31 -19.18 -15.25
C PRO A 75 23.48 -19.54 -16.17
N ALA A 76 23.59 -18.84 -17.31
CA ALA A 76 24.69 -19.13 -18.29
C ALA A 76 26.09 -18.74 -17.77
N GLU A 77 26.16 -17.86 -16.78
CA GLU A 77 27.40 -17.37 -16.20
C GLU A 77 27.80 -18.14 -14.93
N MET A 78 26.94 -19.06 -14.47
CA MET A 78 27.18 -19.85 -13.27
C MET A 78 27.86 -21.17 -13.61
N PRO A 79 28.75 -21.65 -12.71
CA PRO A 79 29.31 -23.00 -12.85
C PRO A 79 28.21 -24.06 -12.71
N ASP A 80 28.43 -25.21 -13.28
CA ASP A 80 27.59 -26.37 -13.04
C ASP A 80 27.52 -26.65 -11.53
N PHE A 81 26.33 -27.01 -11.05
CA PHE A 81 26.18 -27.39 -9.67
C PHE A 81 25.97 -28.91 -9.53
N ALA A 82 26.49 -29.45 -8.44
CA ALA A 82 26.33 -30.87 -8.11
C ALA A 82 25.40 -31.04 -6.91
N MET A 83 24.50 -32.01 -7.02
CA MET A 83 23.71 -32.50 -5.90
C MET A 83 24.29 -33.81 -5.38
N TRP A 84 24.28 -34.01 -4.08
CA TRP A 84 24.67 -35.29 -3.47
C TRP A 84 23.72 -35.61 -2.32
N TYR A 85 23.62 -36.92 -2.05
CA TYR A 85 22.84 -37.41 -0.93
C TYR A 85 23.71 -37.42 0.34
N ASP A 86 23.29 -36.69 1.34
CA ASP A 86 23.88 -36.74 2.67
C ASP A 86 23.30 -37.94 3.42
N SER A 87 24.07 -39.03 3.50
CA SER A 87 23.64 -40.28 4.14
C SER A 87 23.50 -40.15 5.66
N ILE A 88 24.15 -39.19 6.29
CA ILE A 88 24.08 -38.98 7.74
C ILE A 88 22.78 -38.27 8.09
N ARG A 89 22.42 -37.23 7.32
CA ARG A 89 21.24 -36.40 7.53
C ARG A 89 20.02 -36.86 6.74
N GLN A 90 20.20 -37.87 5.87
CA GLN A 90 19.14 -38.51 5.07
C GLN A 90 18.37 -37.53 4.14
N TYR A 91 19.07 -36.56 3.57
CA TYR A 91 18.48 -35.69 2.56
C TYR A 91 19.46 -35.38 1.42
N VAL A 92 18.90 -34.89 0.31
CA VAL A 92 19.69 -34.37 -0.82
C VAL A 92 20.20 -32.98 -0.47
N THR A 93 21.49 -32.78 -0.68
CA THR A 93 22.13 -31.46 -0.49
C THR A 93 22.88 -31.05 -1.75
N ALA A 94 23.13 -29.76 -1.88
CA ALA A 94 23.91 -29.20 -2.97
C ALA A 94 24.69 -27.99 -2.46
N GLU A 95 25.75 -27.62 -3.18
CA GLU A 95 26.39 -26.32 -2.95
C GLU A 95 25.46 -25.21 -3.49
N PRO A 96 25.03 -24.26 -2.64
CA PRO A 96 24.08 -23.27 -3.08
C PRO A 96 24.72 -22.29 -4.05
N GLN A 97 24.07 -22.05 -5.19
CA GLN A 97 24.45 -20.98 -6.15
C GLN A 97 23.85 -19.63 -5.79
N LEU A 98 22.78 -19.63 -4.98
CA LEU A 98 22.04 -18.43 -4.58
C LEU A 98 21.77 -18.45 -3.07
N TYR A 99 21.98 -17.32 -2.44
CA TYR A 99 21.58 -17.07 -1.06
C TYR A 99 20.62 -15.88 -1.00
N LEU A 100 19.42 -16.12 -0.50
CA LEU A 100 18.39 -15.11 -0.34
C LEU A 100 18.05 -14.95 1.15
N ARG A 101 18.35 -13.78 1.70
CA ARG A 101 18.00 -13.45 3.09
C ARG A 101 16.62 -12.85 3.15
N MET A 102 15.72 -13.49 3.90
CA MET A 102 14.36 -13.02 4.07
C MET A 102 14.26 -11.91 5.13
N PHE A 103 13.43 -10.93 4.88
CA PHE A 103 13.07 -9.89 5.84
C PHE A 103 11.61 -9.46 5.64
N THR A 104 11.03 -8.81 6.64
CA THR A 104 9.70 -8.19 6.55
C THR A 104 9.87 -6.69 6.53
N ASP A 105 9.29 -6.02 5.55
CA ASP A 105 9.21 -4.56 5.54
C ASP A 105 8.14 -4.08 6.54
N LYS A 106 8.57 -3.81 7.77
CA LYS A 106 7.70 -3.29 8.83
C LYS A 106 7.40 -1.79 8.68
N ALA A 107 8.15 -1.09 7.85
CA ALA A 107 7.99 0.34 7.63
C ALA A 107 6.92 0.64 6.58
N PHE A 108 6.60 -0.33 5.72
CA PHE A 108 5.59 -0.15 4.69
C PHE A 108 4.23 0.19 5.28
N ARG A 109 3.61 1.21 4.74
CA ARG A 109 2.22 1.62 5.01
C ARG A 109 1.51 1.83 3.69
N ARG A 110 0.32 1.26 3.56
CA ARG A 110 -0.50 1.46 2.35
C ARG A 110 -1.02 2.88 2.30
N GLN A 111 -0.81 3.53 1.17
CA GLN A 111 -1.40 4.84 0.90
C GLN A 111 -2.85 4.66 0.48
N LEU A 112 -3.75 5.15 1.31
CA LEU A 112 -5.19 5.17 1.08
C LEU A 112 -5.83 6.22 1.99
N LEU A 113 -6.96 6.74 1.61
CA LEU A 113 -7.80 7.55 2.50
C LEU A 113 -8.51 6.60 3.47
N SER A 114 -8.04 6.56 4.72
CA SER A 114 -8.50 5.59 5.72
C SER A 114 -9.78 6.05 6.45
N GLN A 115 -9.88 7.34 6.70
CA GLN A 115 -11.00 7.90 7.45
C GLN A 115 -11.23 9.36 7.06
N THR A 116 -12.47 9.79 7.16
CA THR A 116 -12.87 11.20 7.04
C THR A 116 -13.80 11.57 8.17
N GLU A 117 -13.63 12.77 8.71
CA GLU A 117 -14.46 13.32 9.79
C GLU A 117 -14.79 14.77 9.50
N ARG A 118 -15.88 15.26 10.06
CA ARG A 118 -16.23 16.69 10.09
C ARG A 118 -16.59 17.10 11.51
N PRO A 119 -15.57 17.36 12.35
CA PRO A 119 -15.77 17.63 13.78
C PRO A 119 -16.42 18.99 14.03
N LEU A 120 -16.26 19.94 13.13
CA LEU A 120 -16.88 21.26 13.18
C LEU A 120 -17.55 21.59 11.85
N GLN A 121 -18.50 22.47 11.86
CA GLN A 121 -19.21 22.89 10.65
C GLN A 121 -18.26 23.42 9.56
N HIS A 122 -17.19 24.11 9.95
CA HIS A 122 -16.20 24.72 9.07
C HIS A 122 -14.93 23.87 8.89
N LYS A 123 -14.80 22.71 9.57
CA LYS A 123 -13.58 21.91 9.55
C LYS A 123 -13.88 20.46 9.28
N ALA A 124 -13.21 19.90 8.28
CA ALA A 124 -13.15 18.45 8.06
C ALA A 124 -11.73 17.95 8.22
N MET A 125 -11.60 16.66 8.51
CA MET A 125 -10.33 15.96 8.66
C MET A 125 -10.27 14.81 7.68
N LEU A 126 -9.14 14.66 7.02
CA LEU A 126 -8.80 13.54 6.16
C LEU A 126 -7.61 12.79 6.79
N TYR A 127 -7.74 11.48 6.96
CA TYR A 127 -6.69 10.63 7.51
C TYR A 127 -6.21 9.64 6.45
N PHE A 128 -4.91 9.64 6.19
CA PHE A 128 -4.29 8.76 5.23
C PHE A 128 -3.51 7.65 5.92
N GLY A 129 -3.43 6.49 5.29
CA GLY A 129 -2.75 5.32 5.84
C GLY A 129 -1.22 5.42 5.84
N ALA A 130 -0.64 6.28 5.00
CA ALA A 130 0.79 6.52 4.91
C ALA A 130 1.11 8.02 4.85
N ALA A 131 2.34 8.37 5.22
CA ALA A 131 2.84 9.72 5.16
C ALA A 131 2.99 10.23 3.71
N HIS A 132 2.96 11.56 3.58
CA HIS A 132 3.15 12.28 2.32
C HIS A 132 2.17 11.84 1.21
N PRO A 133 0.83 11.88 1.44
CA PRO A 133 -0.13 11.56 0.41
C PRO A 133 0.03 12.53 -0.76
N ARG A 134 0.08 11.98 -1.97
CA ARG A 134 0.06 12.78 -3.19
C ARG A 134 -1.38 13.01 -3.58
N ILE A 135 -1.88 14.21 -3.30
CA ILE A 135 -3.23 14.67 -3.62
C ILE A 135 -3.13 15.59 -4.83
N GLU A 136 -3.85 15.25 -5.90
CA GLU A 136 -3.88 16.07 -7.12
C GLU A 136 -4.99 17.10 -7.04
N ARG A 137 -6.17 16.71 -6.49
CA ARG A 137 -7.33 17.60 -6.43
C ARG A 137 -8.31 17.22 -5.33
N ILE A 138 -8.93 18.23 -4.73
CA ILE A 138 -10.12 18.07 -3.87
C ILE A 138 -11.19 19.02 -4.40
N ARG A 139 -12.37 18.50 -4.71
CA ARG A 139 -13.48 19.25 -5.24
C ARG A 139 -14.76 18.95 -4.48
N PHE A 140 -15.54 19.98 -4.22
CA PHE A 140 -16.84 19.85 -3.57
C PHE A 140 -17.95 20.41 -4.46
N ASP A 141 -19.14 19.79 -4.41
CA ASP A 141 -20.29 20.17 -5.25
C ASP A 141 -20.82 21.56 -4.90
N SER A 142 -20.78 21.92 -3.61
CA SER A 142 -21.40 23.13 -3.07
C SER A 142 -20.42 24.18 -2.54
N ILE A 143 -19.10 23.92 -2.65
CA ILE A 143 -18.06 24.82 -2.12
C ILE A 143 -17.05 25.10 -3.22
N PRO A 144 -16.82 26.38 -3.58
CA PRO A 144 -15.77 26.76 -4.52
C PRO A 144 -14.38 26.37 -4.01
N GLU A 145 -13.49 25.98 -4.92
CA GLU A 145 -12.14 25.50 -4.56
C GLU A 145 -11.32 26.59 -3.82
N ASP A 146 -11.48 27.86 -4.16
CA ASP A 146 -10.83 29.00 -3.50
C ASP A 146 -11.30 29.24 -2.06
N ARG A 147 -12.38 28.60 -1.64
CA ARG A 147 -12.92 28.65 -0.29
C ARG A 147 -12.49 27.47 0.59
N VAL A 148 -11.72 26.56 0.04
CA VAL A 148 -11.18 25.40 0.77
C VAL A 148 -9.72 25.62 1.08
N ILE A 149 -9.38 25.69 2.36
CA ILE A 149 -8.00 25.82 2.82
C ILE A 149 -7.53 24.44 3.28
N VAL A 150 -6.44 23.96 2.69
CA VAL A 150 -5.82 22.67 3.02
C VAL A 150 -4.69 22.92 4.01
N ASP A 151 -4.81 22.32 5.21
CA ASP A 151 -3.89 22.54 6.34
C ASP A 151 -3.37 21.19 6.88
N PRO A 152 -2.13 20.80 6.55
CA PRO A 152 -1.52 19.58 7.07
C PRO A 152 -1.30 19.68 8.59
N GLN A 153 -1.78 18.70 9.36
CA GLN A 153 -1.71 18.68 10.81
C GLN A 153 -0.50 17.93 11.38
N THR A 154 0.14 17.11 10.55
CA THR A 154 1.29 16.28 10.93
C THR A 154 2.51 16.56 10.04
N VAL A 155 3.71 16.28 10.54
CA VAL A 155 4.95 16.37 9.75
C VAL A 155 4.89 15.46 8.52
N GLY A 156 4.29 14.27 8.68
CA GLY A 156 4.08 13.31 7.58
C GLY A 156 2.93 13.68 6.65
N ARG A 157 2.14 14.73 6.95
CA ARG A 157 0.97 15.15 6.17
C ARG A 157 -0.08 14.06 5.96
N ASP A 158 -0.04 13.00 6.77
CA ASP A 158 -1.01 11.90 6.75
C ASP A 158 -2.35 12.27 7.40
N THR A 159 -2.37 13.39 8.11
CA THR A 159 -3.57 14.01 8.67
C THR A 159 -3.69 15.43 8.13
N ILE A 160 -4.79 15.70 7.43
CA ILE A 160 -5.03 16.99 6.76
C ILE A 160 -6.36 17.55 7.23
N ALA A 161 -6.34 18.80 7.70
CA ALA A 161 -7.55 19.57 7.94
C ALA A 161 -7.97 20.33 6.67
N LEU A 162 -9.24 20.30 6.36
CA LEU A 162 -9.88 21.14 5.36
C LEU A 162 -10.71 22.19 6.09
N TRP A 163 -10.43 23.46 5.85
CA TRP A 163 -11.19 24.56 6.39
C TRP A 163 -12.05 25.19 5.31
N PHE A 164 -13.34 25.35 5.61
CA PHE A 164 -14.32 25.96 4.70
C PHE A 164 -14.51 27.42 5.05
N ASN A 165 -13.95 28.32 4.23
CA ASN A 165 -14.04 29.77 4.42
C ASN A 165 -15.36 30.32 3.83
N MET A 166 -16.47 29.95 4.46
CA MET A 166 -17.82 30.35 4.07
C MET A 166 -18.67 30.66 5.31
N PRO A 167 -19.74 31.47 5.20
CA PRO A 167 -20.68 31.64 6.31
C PRO A 167 -21.34 30.33 6.72
N SER A 168 -21.59 30.14 8.02
CA SER A 168 -22.23 28.91 8.55
C SER A 168 -23.57 28.63 7.89
N SER A 169 -24.35 29.65 7.56
CA SER A 169 -25.64 29.53 6.88
C SER A 169 -25.56 28.98 5.45
N ALA A 170 -24.38 29.05 4.83
CA ALA A 170 -24.13 28.55 3.49
C ALA A 170 -23.53 27.14 3.45
N LEU A 171 -23.15 26.60 4.63
CA LEU A 171 -22.56 25.26 4.75
C LEU A 171 -23.65 24.22 5.06
N PRO A 172 -23.89 23.26 4.16
CA PRO A 172 -24.87 22.20 4.41
C PRO A 172 -24.37 21.21 5.47
N ASP A 173 -25.29 20.50 6.11
CA ASP A 173 -24.97 19.47 7.10
C ASP A 173 -24.12 18.34 6.50
N THR A 174 -24.32 18.05 5.23
CA THR A 174 -23.51 17.09 4.48
C THR A 174 -22.92 17.73 3.25
N ILE A 175 -21.59 17.81 3.21
CA ILE A 175 -20.83 18.26 2.04
C ILE A 175 -20.45 17.04 1.23
N LYS A 176 -20.79 17.05 -0.05
CA LYS A 176 -20.39 16.01 -1.02
C LYS A 176 -19.32 16.57 -1.93
N GLY A 177 -18.45 15.69 -2.39
CA GLY A 177 -17.36 16.04 -3.31
C GLY A 177 -16.58 14.81 -3.73
N GLU A 178 -15.41 15.05 -4.24
CA GLU A 178 -14.46 14.02 -4.69
C GLU A 178 -13.03 14.43 -4.36
N ILE A 179 -12.18 13.43 -4.17
CA ILE A 179 -10.74 13.60 -4.01
C ILE A 179 -10.01 12.75 -5.04
N THR A 180 -9.08 13.37 -5.77
CA THR A 180 -8.17 12.69 -6.69
C THR A 180 -6.80 12.62 -6.02
N TYR A 181 -6.29 11.43 -5.81
CA TYR A 181 -5.02 11.18 -5.12
C TYR A 181 -4.40 9.85 -5.55
N PHE A 182 -3.14 9.63 -5.18
CA PHE A 182 -2.47 8.36 -5.43
C PHE A 182 -2.73 7.37 -4.29
N LYS A 183 -3.31 6.22 -4.65
CA LYS A 183 -3.66 5.11 -3.75
C LYS A 183 -2.96 3.83 -4.16
N HIS A 184 -2.52 3.03 -3.20
CA HIS A 184 -2.04 1.68 -3.49
C HIS A 184 -3.20 0.76 -3.89
N ASP A 185 -3.04 0.09 -5.01
CA ASP A 185 -3.94 -0.97 -5.46
C ASP A 185 -3.73 -2.29 -4.68
N THR A 186 -4.36 -3.36 -5.13
CA THR A 186 -4.26 -4.69 -4.50
C THR A 186 -2.88 -5.31 -4.58
N VAL A 187 -2.07 -4.89 -5.55
CA VAL A 187 -0.67 -5.33 -5.74
C VAL A 187 0.35 -4.29 -5.25
N ASN A 188 -0.10 -3.38 -4.39
CA ASN A 188 0.70 -2.34 -3.73
C ASN A 188 1.40 -1.36 -4.69
N VAL A 189 0.80 -1.12 -5.83
CA VAL A 189 1.26 -0.11 -6.77
C VAL A 189 0.43 1.15 -6.63
N LEU A 190 1.10 2.31 -6.58
CA LEU A 190 0.44 3.60 -6.56
C LEU A 190 -0.23 3.89 -7.90
N GLN A 191 -1.54 4.13 -7.85
CA GLN A 191 -2.35 4.54 -8.98
C GLN A 191 -3.14 5.79 -8.62
N GLU A 192 -3.34 6.66 -9.60
CA GLU A 192 -4.23 7.80 -9.45
C GLU A 192 -5.68 7.32 -9.42
N VAL A 193 -6.41 7.71 -8.39
CA VAL A 193 -7.82 7.36 -8.21
C VAL A 193 -8.62 8.59 -7.82
N THR A 194 -9.88 8.62 -8.23
CA THR A 194 -10.85 9.60 -7.75
C THR A 194 -11.90 8.88 -6.92
N GLU A 195 -12.02 9.29 -5.66
CA GLU A 195 -12.97 8.71 -4.70
C GLU A 195 -13.96 9.76 -4.22
N PRO A 196 -15.24 9.37 -4.01
CA PRO A 196 -16.23 10.29 -3.49
C PRO A 196 -15.95 10.65 -2.02
N LEU A 197 -16.11 11.91 -1.69
CA LEU A 197 -16.08 12.42 -0.33
C LEU A 197 -17.50 12.71 0.15
N LYS A 198 -17.81 12.26 1.38
CA LYS A 198 -19.04 12.59 2.08
C LYS A 198 -18.72 13.03 3.50
N LEU A 199 -18.80 14.33 3.76
CA LEU A 199 -18.43 14.95 5.02
C LEU A 199 -19.71 15.41 5.73
N SER A 200 -20.17 14.61 6.69
CA SER A 200 -21.37 14.93 7.48
C SER A 200 -20.97 15.57 8.80
N TRP A 201 -21.59 16.71 9.10
CA TRP A 201 -21.52 17.34 10.40
C TRP A 201 -22.86 17.14 11.11
N ARG A 202 -22.79 16.67 12.35
CA ARG A 202 -23.93 16.62 13.25
C ARG A 202 -23.53 17.29 14.54
N LEU A 203 -24.37 18.19 15.03
CA LEU A 203 -24.22 18.67 16.40
C LEU A 203 -24.34 17.45 17.31
N ILE A 204 -23.26 17.08 17.97
CA ILE A 204 -23.32 16.09 19.03
C ILE A 204 -23.87 16.86 20.23
N GLU A 205 -25.19 16.82 20.40
CA GLU A 205 -25.81 17.31 21.62
C GLU A 205 -25.23 16.51 22.79
N THR A 206 -24.74 17.21 23.81
CA THR A 206 -24.36 16.54 25.04
C THR A 206 -25.63 15.99 25.70
N LYS A 207 -25.53 14.92 26.50
CA LYS A 207 -26.67 14.34 27.22
C LYS A 207 -27.41 15.36 28.08
N GLU A 208 -26.77 16.45 28.49
CA GLU A 208 -27.38 17.56 29.19
C GLU A 208 -28.25 18.43 28.28
N GLN A 209 -27.75 18.77 27.08
CA GLN A 209 -28.49 19.53 26.08
C GLN A 209 -29.70 18.75 25.54
N GLU A 210 -29.56 17.43 25.37
CA GLU A 210 -30.65 16.55 25.00
C GLU A 210 -31.76 16.52 26.04
N ARG A 211 -31.39 16.43 27.35
CA ARG A 211 -32.33 16.49 28.48
C ARG A 211 -33.00 17.84 28.60
N GLU A 212 -32.28 18.95 28.38
CA GLU A 212 -32.86 20.29 28.40
C GLU A 212 -33.86 20.49 27.26
N ARG A 213 -33.53 20.02 26.04
CA ARG A 213 -34.45 20.05 24.93
C ARG A 213 -35.71 19.23 25.16
N GLU A 214 -35.57 18.00 25.64
CA GLU A 214 -36.72 17.14 26.01
C GLU A 214 -37.59 17.73 27.13
N LYS A 215 -36.98 18.51 28.05
CA LYS A 215 -37.70 19.20 29.09
C LYS A 215 -38.49 20.39 28.54
N LEU A 216 -37.89 21.16 27.63
CA LEU A 216 -38.55 22.27 26.94
C LEU A 216 -39.69 21.81 26.01
N GLU A 217 -39.55 20.65 25.36
CA GLU A 217 -40.61 20.06 24.52
C GLU A 217 -41.77 19.48 25.35
N ARG A 218 -41.52 19.04 26.61
CA ARG A 218 -42.54 18.57 27.55
C ARG A 218 -43.34 19.69 28.16
N ASP A 219 -42.75 20.86 28.32
CA ASP A 219 -43.34 22.05 28.95
C ASP A 219 -44.10 22.95 27.92
N ARG A 220 -44.21 22.49 26.66
CA ARG A 220 -44.99 23.10 25.58
C ARG A 220 -46.31 22.37 25.36
#